data_3d24eda9b69055d9eb1fa0005193d6da
#
_entry.id   3d24eda9b69055d9eb1fa0005193d6da
#
_cell.length_a   1.000
_cell.length_b   1.000
_cell.length_c   1.000
_cell.angle_alpha   90.00
_cell.angle_beta   90.00
_cell.angle_gamma   90.00
#
_symmetry.space_group_name_H-M   'P 1'
#
loop_
_entity.id
_entity.type
_entity.pdbx_description
1 polymer ?
#
loop_
_entity_poly.entity_id
_entity_poly.type
_entity_poly.pdbx_seq_one_letter_code
_entity_poly.pdbx_strand_id
1 'polypeptide(L)'
;MADDTVKEQIYTIPLRVVKNVPAWKRANRAVTEVRSFLVRHLKVDSVQVKLDKSINERLWEKGCEKPPLSIRVRAVKFADGEVQAELAQ
;
A
#
# COMPACT_ATOMS: atom_id res chain seq x y z
N MET A 1 9.69 19.98 18.04
CA MET A 1 10.38 18.99 17.22
C MET A 1 9.98 19.17 15.77
N ALA A 2 10.94 19.23 14.90
CA ALA A 2 10.63 19.43 13.49
C ALA A 2 9.91 18.21 12.92
N ASP A 3 8.82 18.46 12.22
CA ASP A 3 8.11 17.43 11.51
C ASP A 3 8.66 17.40 10.08
N ASP A 4 9.32 16.30 9.72
CA ASP A 4 9.93 16.15 8.42
C ASP A 4 8.93 15.69 7.35
N THR A 5 7.64 15.67 7.68
CA THR A 5 6.60 15.28 6.75
C THR A 5 6.45 16.33 5.65
N VAL A 6 6.63 15.88 4.41
CA VAL A 6 6.44 16.74 3.23
C VAL A 6 5.01 16.64 2.73
N LYS A 7 4.43 15.44 2.79
CA LYS A 7 3.08 15.19 2.29
C LYS A 7 2.44 14.07 3.10
N GLU A 8 1.19 14.26 3.45
CA GLU A 8 0.40 13.22 4.10
C GLU A 8 -0.96 13.18 3.41
N GLN A 9 -1.40 11.99 3.02
CA GLN A 9 -2.66 11.86 2.30
C GLN A 9 -3.22 10.45 2.47
N ILE A 10 -4.55 10.35 2.44
CA ILE A 10 -5.24 9.07 2.45
C ILE A 10 -5.61 8.74 1.01
N TYR A 11 -5.23 7.52 0.57
CA TYR A 11 -5.54 7.02 -0.75
C TYR A 11 -6.47 5.82 -0.65
N THR A 12 -7.40 5.74 -1.60
CA THR A 12 -8.18 4.52 -1.81
C THR A 12 -7.59 3.82 -3.02
N ILE A 13 -7.03 2.65 -2.80
CA ILE A 13 -6.29 1.91 -3.83
C ILE A 13 -7.17 0.79 -4.35
N PRO A 14 -7.55 0.80 -5.64
CA PRO A 14 -8.33 -0.29 -6.22
C PRO A 14 -7.44 -1.52 -6.43
N LEU A 15 -7.97 -2.69 -6.12
CA LEU A 15 -7.22 -3.94 -6.22
C LEU A 15 -7.85 -4.91 -7.22
N ARG A 16 -8.59 -4.39 -8.20
CA ARG A 16 -9.26 -5.25 -9.21
C ARG A 16 -8.30 -6.10 -10.02
N VAL A 17 -7.09 -5.60 -10.23
CA VAL A 17 -6.09 -6.30 -11.04
C VAL A 17 -5.72 -7.65 -10.44
N VAL A 18 -5.90 -7.85 -9.13
CA VAL A 18 -5.57 -9.12 -8.50
C VAL A 18 -6.43 -10.27 -9.01
N LYS A 19 -7.59 -9.97 -9.59
CA LYS A 19 -8.45 -11.01 -10.18
C LYS A 19 -7.84 -11.67 -11.41
N ASN A 20 -6.83 -11.02 -12.01
CA ASN A 20 -6.18 -11.52 -13.22
C ASN A 20 -5.06 -12.51 -12.93
N VAL A 21 -4.77 -12.76 -11.65
CA VAL A 21 -3.73 -13.72 -11.26
C VAL A 21 -4.37 -14.93 -10.60
N PRO A 22 -3.67 -16.08 -10.56
CA PRO A 22 -4.19 -17.27 -9.88
C PRO A 22 -4.54 -16.97 -8.42
N ALA A 23 -5.55 -17.66 -7.91
CA ALA A 23 -6.08 -17.42 -6.58
C ALA A 23 -4.99 -17.41 -5.49
N TRP A 24 -4.05 -18.34 -5.58
CA TRP A 24 -2.99 -18.49 -4.57
C TRP A 24 -1.95 -17.37 -4.60
N LYS A 25 -1.96 -16.53 -5.64
CA LYS A 25 -1.05 -15.37 -5.75
C LYS A 25 -1.71 -14.04 -5.45
N ARG A 26 -3.00 -14.02 -5.19
CA ARG A 26 -3.76 -12.76 -5.12
C ARG A 26 -3.32 -11.84 -3.99
N ALA A 27 -3.07 -12.36 -2.80
CA ALA A 27 -2.66 -11.51 -1.69
C ALA A 27 -1.27 -10.90 -1.94
N ASN A 28 -0.33 -11.67 -2.48
CA ASN A 28 0.97 -11.14 -2.84
C ASN A 28 0.87 -10.07 -3.93
N ARG A 29 0.01 -10.30 -4.92
CA ARG A 29 -0.21 -9.29 -5.97
C ARG A 29 -0.82 -8.02 -5.39
N ALA A 30 -1.73 -8.15 -4.43
CA ALA A 30 -2.34 -7.00 -3.78
C ALA A 30 -1.29 -6.14 -3.07
N VAL A 31 -0.35 -6.75 -2.36
CA VAL A 31 0.75 -6.02 -1.71
C VAL A 31 1.58 -5.27 -2.76
N THR A 32 1.91 -5.93 -3.86
CA THR A 32 2.65 -5.32 -4.95
C THR A 32 1.89 -4.13 -5.56
N GLU A 33 0.58 -4.25 -5.73
CA GLU A 33 -0.23 -3.18 -6.28
C GLU A 33 -0.29 -1.96 -5.35
N VAL A 34 -0.39 -2.18 -4.04
CA VAL A 34 -0.36 -1.08 -3.08
C VAL A 34 0.96 -0.33 -3.20
N ARG A 35 2.07 -1.04 -3.23
CA ARG A 35 3.39 -0.42 -3.36
C ARG A 35 3.53 0.35 -4.67
N SER A 36 3.11 -0.26 -5.78
CA SER A 36 3.20 0.38 -7.11
C SER A 36 2.34 1.64 -7.18
N PHE A 37 1.16 1.60 -6.58
CA PHE A 37 0.28 2.77 -6.54
C PHE A 37 0.97 3.93 -5.82
N LEU A 38 1.56 3.67 -4.67
CA LEU A 38 2.24 4.71 -3.89
C LEU A 38 3.48 5.24 -4.60
N VAL A 39 4.23 4.37 -5.26
CA VAL A 39 5.39 4.78 -6.06
C VAL A 39 4.96 5.78 -7.14
N ARG A 40 3.90 5.47 -7.86
CA ARG A 40 3.42 6.34 -8.94
C ARG A 40 2.87 7.66 -8.44
N HIS A 41 2.11 7.65 -7.35
CA HIS A 41 1.43 8.84 -6.87
C HIS A 41 2.36 9.76 -6.07
N LEU A 42 3.34 9.21 -5.38
CA LEU A 42 4.27 9.99 -4.58
C LEU A 42 5.60 10.23 -5.28
N LYS A 43 5.79 9.63 -6.45
CA LYS A 43 6.99 9.80 -7.28
C LYS A 43 8.27 9.48 -6.52
N VAL A 44 8.28 8.35 -5.84
CA VAL A 44 9.44 7.86 -5.10
C VAL A 44 9.86 6.51 -5.61
N ASP A 45 11.07 6.08 -5.22
CA ASP A 45 11.56 4.75 -5.56
C ASP A 45 10.85 3.69 -4.70
N SER A 46 10.64 2.51 -5.25
CA SER A 46 9.95 1.44 -4.53
C SER A 46 10.67 1.01 -3.26
N VAL A 47 12.00 1.12 -3.22
CA VAL A 47 12.76 0.77 -2.01
C VAL A 47 12.51 1.74 -0.87
N GLN A 48 11.99 2.92 -1.16
CA GLN A 48 11.71 3.93 -0.14
C GLN A 48 10.30 3.82 0.43
N VAL A 49 9.46 2.96 -0.13
CA VAL A 49 8.09 2.76 0.36
C VAL A 49 8.09 1.66 1.41
N LYS A 50 7.66 1.99 2.61
CA LYS A 50 7.53 1.04 3.71
C LYS A 50 6.06 0.86 4.04
N LEU A 51 5.58 -0.37 3.92
CA LEU A 51 4.20 -0.71 4.24
C LEU A 51 4.13 -1.25 5.67
N ASP A 52 3.23 -0.68 6.46
CA ASP A 52 3.01 -1.18 7.81
C ASP A 52 2.39 -2.58 7.77
N LYS A 53 2.63 -3.35 8.81
CA LYS A 53 2.07 -4.70 8.90
C LYS A 53 0.55 -4.71 8.89
N SER A 54 -0.09 -3.61 9.33
CA SER A 54 -1.55 -3.50 9.31
C SER A 54 -2.12 -3.65 7.90
N ILE A 55 -1.42 -3.12 6.88
CA ILE A 55 -1.82 -3.28 5.49
C ILE A 55 -1.71 -4.74 5.08
N ASN A 56 -0.59 -5.37 5.40
CA ASN A 56 -0.35 -6.76 5.06
C ASN A 56 -1.39 -7.67 5.74
N GLU A 57 -1.66 -7.46 7.02
CA GLU A 57 -2.65 -8.22 7.75
C GLU A 57 -4.05 -8.08 7.12
N ARG A 58 -4.43 -6.87 6.71
CA ARG A 58 -5.72 -6.63 6.07
C ARG A 58 -5.84 -7.35 4.74
N LEU A 59 -4.77 -7.35 3.94
CA LEU A 59 -4.79 -8.01 2.64
C LEU A 59 -4.83 -9.53 2.76
N TRP A 60 -4.30 -10.10 3.83
CA TRP A 60 -4.27 -11.54 4.07
C TRP A 60 -5.38 -12.02 5.01
N GLU A 61 -6.25 -11.13 5.46
CA GLU A 61 -7.26 -11.45 6.47
C GLU A 61 -8.12 -12.66 6.12
N LYS A 62 -8.47 -12.80 4.85
CA LYS A 62 -9.27 -13.92 4.35
C LYS A 62 -8.45 -14.93 3.57
N GLY A 63 -7.14 -14.99 3.81
CA GLY A 63 -6.24 -15.90 3.13
C GLY A 63 -5.71 -15.31 1.82
N CYS A 64 -4.93 -16.11 1.10
CA CYS A 64 -4.25 -15.63 -0.10
C CYS A 64 -5.18 -15.48 -1.31
N GLU A 65 -6.39 -16.03 -1.26
CA GLU A 65 -7.27 -16.06 -2.42
C GLU A 65 -8.24 -14.89 -2.49
N LYS A 66 -8.55 -14.25 -1.37
CA LYS A 66 -9.61 -13.24 -1.31
C LYS A 66 -9.16 -11.94 -0.66
N PRO A 67 -8.22 -11.20 -1.27
CA PRO A 67 -7.92 -9.87 -0.76
C PRO A 67 -9.12 -8.95 -1.02
N PRO A 68 -9.22 -7.82 -0.30
CA PRO A 68 -10.31 -6.88 -0.54
C PRO A 68 -10.23 -6.27 -1.94
N LEU A 69 -11.34 -5.78 -2.45
CA LEU A 69 -11.39 -5.14 -3.77
C LEU A 69 -10.73 -3.77 -3.78
N SER A 70 -10.63 -3.14 -2.64
CA SER A 70 -9.93 -1.88 -2.47
C SER A 70 -9.43 -1.77 -1.04
N ILE A 71 -8.45 -0.90 -0.84
CA ILE A 71 -7.90 -0.65 0.49
C ILE A 71 -7.64 0.85 0.65
N ARG A 72 -7.93 1.38 1.84
CA ARG A 72 -7.59 2.76 2.17
C ARG A 72 -6.31 2.76 2.99
N VAL A 73 -5.35 3.53 2.54
CA VAL A 73 -4.09 3.66 3.25
C VAL A 73 -3.77 5.12 3.48
N ARG A 74 -3.14 5.39 4.61
CA ARG A 74 -2.60 6.70 4.92
C ARG A 74 -1.11 6.66 4.60
N ALA A 75 -0.70 7.50 3.66
CA ALA A 75 0.69 7.57 3.24
C ALA A 75 1.32 8.87 3.70
N VAL A 76 2.49 8.78 4.28
CA VAL A 76 3.27 9.93 4.75
C VAL A 76 4.60 9.91 4.01
N LYS A 77 4.91 11.01 3.32
CA LYS A 77 6.20 11.18 2.65
C LYS A 77 7.05 12.14 3.47
N PHE A 78 8.27 11.73 3.77
CA PHE A 78 9.22 12.52 4.54
C PHE A 78 10.19 13.27 3.63
N ALA A 79 10.87 14.24 4.20
CA ALA A 79 11.78 15.11 3.45
C ALA A 79 12.92 14.35 2.77
N ASP A 80 13.34 13.21 3.32
CA ASP A 80 14.39 12.37 2.75
C ASP A 80 13.91 11.48 1.60
N GLY A 81 12.62 11.53 1.28
CA GLY A 81 12.03 10.71 0.23
C GLY A 81 11.42 9.41 0.72
N GLU A 82 11.59 9.06 2.00
CA GLU A 82 10.98 7.86 2.56
C GLU A 82 9.47 8.02 2.64
N VAL A 83 8.74 6.96 2.33
CA VAL A 83 7.29 6.92 2.44
C VAL A 83 6.90 5.81 3.41
N GLN A 84 6.03 6.15 4.36
CA GLN A 84 5.44 5.17 5.25
C GLN A 84 3.94 5.12 5.01
N ALA A 85 3.41 3.93 4.85
CA ALA A 85 1.98 3.74 4.61
C ALA A 85 1.41 2.82 5.68
N GLU A 86 0.24 3.18 6.19
CA GLU A 86 -0.46 2.37 7.17
C GLU A 86 -1.94 2.28 6.80
N LEU A 87 -2.63 1.32 7.39
CA LEU A 87 -4.05 1.13 7.12
C LEU A 87 -4.86 2.29 7.70
N ALA A 88 -5.72 2.89 6.85
CA ALA A 88 -6.56 4.02 7.25
C ALA A 88 -7.98 3.61 7.64
N GLN A 89 -8.34 2.36 7.46
CA GLN A 89 -9.67 1.85 7.81
C GLN A 89 -9.75 1.40 9.23
#